data_33b4750abdb0c05eba3f96d310dcf2f3
#
_entry.id   33b4750abdb0c05eba3f96d310dcf2f3
#
_cell.length_a   1.000
_cell.length_b   1.000
_cell.length_c   1.000
_cell.angle_alpha   90.00
_cell.angle_beta   90.00
_cell.angle_gamma   90.00
#
_symmetry.space_group_name_H-M   'P 1'
#
loop_
_entity.id
_entity.type
_entity.pdbx_description
1 polymer ?
#
loop_
_entity_poly.entity_id
_entity_poly.type
_entity_poly.pdbx_seq_one_letter_code
_entity_poly.pdbx_strand_id
1 'polypeptide(L)'
;NLLSSYKEIGVREQSAKQYLDLVLDREVTQVLDPTLLLTEHEYERISAPRLVDEPYIFYYAIDNIELNESAARAVQEFSRKTMLPVYVIFTGNKSLELTKFGFNVLKVAAPNHYLSMIKHAEYVLSASFHGTAFSINFQKQFYVVRGKKNGKLNLDDRMTSLLRLGGLENRQLSEGNSWDDNVIDYGTVNTKISKEVERSKRFLKRELAYAGK
;
A
#
# COMPACT_ATOMS: atom_id res chain seq x y z
N ASN A 1 25.98 -13.47 -17.28
CA ASN A 1 24.89 -12.79 -16.60
C ASN A 1 24.05 -13.83 -15.81
N LEU A 2 24.01 -13.74 -14.48
CA LEU A 2 23.28 -14.71 -13.64
C LEU A 2 21.78 -14.77 -13.99
N LEU A 3 21.19 -13.64 -14.38
CA LEU A 3 19.78 -13.60 -14.73
C LEU A 3 19.44 -14.37 -16.02
N SER A 4 20.42 -14.59 -16.90
CA SER A 4 20.20 -15.36 -18.13
C SER A 4 19.99 -16.85 -17.88
N SER A 5 20.37 -17.35 -16.69
CA SER A 5 20.17 -18.75 -16.30
C SER A 5 18.73 -19.05 -15.82
N TYR A 6 17.95 -18.03 -15.46
CA TYR A 6 16.56 -18.23 -15.10
C TYR A 6 15.70 -18.48 -16.35
N LYS A 7 14.83 -19.46 -16.26
CA LYS A 7 13.92 -19.82 -17.36
C LYS A 7 12.92 -18.69 -17.62
N GLU A 8 12.30 -18.19 -16.57
CA GLU A 8 11.35 -17.08 -16.58
C GLU A 8 11.68 -16.09 -15.46
N ILE A 9 11.35 -14.83 -15.69
CA ILE A 9 11.53 -13.76 -14.71
C ILE A 9 10.23 -13.00 -14.58
N GLY A 10 9.70 -12.92 -13.37
CA GLY A 10 8.56 -12.07 -13.01
C GLY A 10 9.04 -10.86 -12.21
N VAL A 11 8.59 -9.67 -12.58
CA VAL A 11 8.90 -8.42 -11.88
C VAL A 11 7.63 -7.64 -11.57
N ARG A 12 7.64 -6.84 -10.52
CA ARG A 12 6.46 -6.08 -10.09
C ARG A 12 6.37 -4.71 -10.76
N GLU A 13 7.49 -4.09 -11.02
CA GLU A 13 7.59 -2.73 -11.51
C GLU A 13 7.69 -2.68 -13.03
N GLN A 14 6.95 -1.77 -13.65
CA GLN A 14 7.01 -1.55 -15.11
C GLN A 14 8.41 -1.10 -15.55
N SER A 15 9.06 -0.25 -14.77
CA SER A 15 10.42 0.20 -15.06
C SER A 15 11.44 -0.94 -15.03
N ALA A 16 11.29 -1.86 -14.05
CA ALA A 16 12.14 -3.05 -13.97
C ALA A 16 11.94 -3.97 -15.19
N LYS A 17 10.67 -4.14 -15.64
CA LYS A 17 10.38 -4.90 -16.87
C LYS A 17 11.09 -4.28 -18.07
N GLN A 18 10.90 -2.99 -18.31
CA GLN A 18 11.51 -2.29 -19.44
C GLN A 18 13.03 -2.39 -19.45
N TYR A 19 13.65 -2.22 -18.28
CA TYR A 19 15.11 -2.35 -18.15
C TYR A 19 15.60 -3.77 -18.44
N LEU A 20 14.93 -4.78 -17.87
CA LEU A 20 15.35 -6.17 -18.01
C LEU A 20 15.07 -6.72 -19.42
N ASP A 21 13.99 -6.32 -20.07
CA ASP A 21 13.74 -6.66 -21.49
C ASP A 21 14.93 -6.24 -22.39
N LEU A 22 15.45 -5.02 -22.17
CA LEU A 22 16.61 -4.53 -22.90
C LEU A 22 17.91 -5.28 -22.57
N VAL A 23 18.17 -5.50 -21.26
CA VAL A 23 19.44 -6.10 -20.80
C VAL A 23 19.55 -7.60 -21.11
N LEU A 24 18.41 -8.31 -21.11
CA LEU A 24 18.37 -9.75 -21.30
C LEU A 24 18.04 -10.15 -22.73
N ASP A 25 17.71 -9.21 -23.59
CA ASP A 25 17.23 -9.45 -24.97
C ASP A 25 16.11 -10.52 -25.03
N ARG A 26 15.22 -10.45 -24.05
CA ARG A 26 14.03 -11.32 -23.95
C ARG A 26 12.93 -10.67 -23.16
N GLU A 27 11.70 -11.12 -23.36
CA GLU A 27 10.55 -10.62 -22.61
C GLU A 27 10.57 -11.09 -21.15
N VAL A 28 10.40 -10.15 -20.21
CA VAL A 28 10.20 -10.37 -18.78
C VAL A 28 8.73 -10.14 -18.46
N THR A 29 8.14 -11.01 -17.65
CA THR A 29 6.72 -10.89 -17.31
C THR A 29 6.50 -9.91 -16.15
N GLN A 30 5.63 -8.92 -16.32
CA GLN A 30 5.17 -8.13 -15.19
C GLN A 30 4.09 -8.89 -14.43
N VAL A 31 4.23 -8.99 -13.11
CA VAL A 31 3.29 -9.64 -12.20
C VAL A 31 2.96 -8.71 -11.04
N LEU A 32 1.84 -8.93 -10.38
CA LEU A 32 1.50 -8.20 -9.16
C LEU A 32 2.37 -8.60 -7.97
N ASP A 33 2.47 -7.71 -7.00
CA ASP A 33 3.02 -8.03 -5.69
C ASP A 33 2.23 -9.19 -5.07
N PRO A 34 2.91 -10.18 -4.45
CA PRO A 34 2.24 -11.32 -3.83
C PRO A 34 1.14 -10.97 -2.85
N THR A 35 1.22 -9.81 -2.18
CA THR A 35 0.17 -9.34 -1.26
C THR A 35 -1.18 -9.10 -1.92
N LEU A 36 -1.21 -8.86 -3.23
CA LEU A 36 -2.44 -8.70 -4.00
C LEU A 36 -2.99 -10.02 -4.57
N LEU A 37 -2.26 -11.13 -4.41
CA LEU A 37 -2.69 -12.44 -4.93
C LEU A 37 -3.61 -13.19 -3.98
N LEU A 38 -3.67 -12.80 -2.73
CA LEU A 38 -4.59 -13.31 -1.72
C LEU A 38 -5.79 -12.39 -1.57
N THR A 39 -6.91 -12.96 -1.15
CA THR A 39 -8.16 -12.26 -0.90
C THR A 39 -8.21 -11.67 0.50
N GLU A 40 -9.12 -10.71 0.73
CA GLU A 40 -9.46 -10.21 2.06
C GLU A 40 -9.73 -11.36 3.04
N HIS A 41 -10.56 -12.33 2.65
CA HIS A 41 -10.91 -13.46 3.51
C HIS A 41 -9.70 -14.31 3.93
N GLU A 42 -8.71 -14.49 3.05
CA GLU A 42 -7.48 -15.22 3.38
C GLU A 42 -6.64 -14.45 4.40
N TYR A 43 -6.58 -13.12 4.30
CA TYR A 43 -5.89 -12.27 5.27
C TYR A 43 -6.63 -12.15 6.60
N GLU A 44 -7.96 -12.18 6.61
CA GLU A 44 -8.76 -12.18 7.83
C GLU A 44 -8.41 -13.33 8.77
N ARG A 45 -8.12 -14.50 8.22
CA ARG A 45 -7.77 -15.70 9.00
C ARG A 45 -6.51 -15.53 9.85
N ILE A 46 -5.63 -14.63 9.48
CA ILE A 46 -4.37 -14.35 10.20
C ILE A 46 -4.36 -12.97 10.85
N SER A 47 -5.43 -12.18 10.66
CA SER A 47 -5.57 -10.87 11.30
C SER A 47 -5.86 -11.04 12.80
N ALA A 48 -5.30 -10.13 13.61
CA ALA A 48 -5.67 -10.06 15.02
C ALA A 48 -7.13 -9.61 15.21
N PRO A 49 -7.76 -9.86 16.36
CA PRO A 49 -9.00 -9.21 16.74
C PRO A 49 -8.89 -7.69 16.66
N ARG A 50 -10.04 -7.00 16.61
CA ARG A 50 -10.09 -5.55 16.62
C ARG A 50 -9.32 -4.97 17.81
N LEU A 51 -8.44 -4.00 17.56
CA LEU A 51 -7.55 -3.41 18.57
C LEU A 51 -8.04 -2.06 19.09
N VAL A 52 -8.93 -1.41 18.36
CA VAL A 52 -9.49 -0.09 18.68
C VAL A 52 -10.99 -0.14 18.44
N ASP A 53 -11.79 0.14 19.47
CA ASP A 53 -13.26 0.00 19.39
C ASP A 53 -13.95 1.16 18.71
N GLU A 54 -13.42 2.39 18.86
CA GLU A 54 -13.96 3.57 18.21
C GLU A 54 -13.63 3.63 16.70
N PRO A 55 -14.40 4.36 15.88
CA PRO A 55 -14.01 4.68 14.50
C PRO A 55 -12.72 5.48 14.47
N TYR A 56 -11.79 5.17 13.55
CA TYR A 56 -10.47 5.79 13.52
C TYR A 56 -9.87 5.86 12.12
N ILE A 57 -8.87 6.72 12.01
CA ILE A 57 -7.92 6.78 10.92
C ILE A 57 -6.70 5.95 11.30
N PHE A 58 -6.33 4.98 10.47
CA PHE A 58 -5.05 4.29 10.61
C PHE A 58 -3.99 5.00 9.76
N TYR A 59 -3.00 5.61 10.39
CA TYR A 59 -1.86 6.21 9.71
C TYR A 59 -0.64 5.30 9.81
N TYR A 60 -0.24 4.71 8.67
CA TYR A 60 0.95 3.87 8.58
C TYR A 60 2.10 4.67 8.01
N ALA A 61 2.97 5.16 8.90
CA ALA A 61 4.22 5.84 8.60
C ALA A 61 5.40 4.91 8.86
N ILE A 62 6.27 4.73 7.88
CA ILE A 62 7.50 3.94 8.04
C ILE A 62 8.65 4.87 8.41
N ASP A 63 9.40 4.51 9.46
CA ASP A 63 10.48 5.33 10.04
C ASP A 63 11.56 5.79 9.06
N ASN A 64 11.83 5.02 8.01
CA ASN A 64 12.89 5.31 7.04
C ASN A 64 12.43 6.14 5.84
N ILE A 65 11.12 6.35 5.69
CA ILE A 65 10.57 7.25 4.67
C ILE A 65 10.19 8.52 5.40
N GLU A 66 11.19 9.39 5.62
CA GLU A 66 11.08 10.70 6.23
C GLU A 66 9.74 10.88 6.95
N LEU A 67 9.75 10.79 8.29
CA LEU A 67 8.70 11.38 9.11
C LEU A 67 8.67 12.86 8.75
N ASN A 68 8.06 13.12 7.61
CA ASN A 68 7.95 14.45 7.08
C ASN A 68 6.83 15.12 7.87
N GLU A 69 7.17 16.16 8.59
CA GLU A 69 6.21 16.97 9.34
C GLU A 69 5.05 17.44 8.45
N SER A 70 5.32 17.71 7.17
CA SER A 70 4.31 18.04 6.18
C SER A 70 3.28 16.90 6.00
N ALA A 71 3.72 15.64 5.94
CA ALA A 71 2.81 14.50 5.88
C ALA A 71 1.98 14.36 7.17
N ALA A 72 2.61 14.51 8.33
CA ALA A 72 1.89 14.45 9.61
C ALA A 72 0.87 15.61 9.75
N ARG A 73 1.20 16.82 9.29
CA ARG A 73 0.26 17.94 9.24
C ARG A 73 -0.92 17.67 8.32
N ALA A 74 -0.69 17.08 7.14
CA ALA A 74 -1.77 16.69 6.24
C ALA A 74 -2.71 15.68 6.90
N VAL A 75 -2.18 14.68 7.60
CA VAL A 75 -2.97 13.71 8.37
C VAL A 75 -3.74 14.40 9.49
N GLN A 76 -3.12 15.35 10.19
CA GLN A 76 -3.78 16.11 11.25
C GLN A 76 -4.93 16.98 10.71
N GLU A 77 -4.77 17.62 9.55
CA GLU A 77 -5.82 18.37 8.88
C GLU A 77 -6.99 17.46 8.49
N PHE A 78 -6.69 16.28 7.94
CA PHE A 78 -7.69 15.28 7.59
C PHE A 78 -8.45 14.78 8.83
N SER A 79 -7.74 14.48 9.93
CA SER A 79 -8.34 14.10 11.21
C SER A 79 -9.30 15.15 11.75
N ARG A 80 -8.92 16.43 11.70
CA ARG A 80 -9.80 17.54 12.15
C ARG A 80 -11.07 17.65 11.33
N LYS A 81 -10.99 17.46 10.01
CA LYS A 81 -12.16 17.52 9.11
C LYS A 81 -13.11 16.33 9.30
N THR A 82 -12.55 15.14 9.48
CA THR A 82 -13.35 13.92 9.68
C THR A 82 -13.79 13.73 11.12
N MET A 83 -13.22 14.47 12.07
CA MET A 83 -13.41 14.33 13.51
C MET A 83 -13.05 12.92 14.03
N LEU A 84 -12.16 12.22 13.34
CA LEU A 84 -11.72 10.89 13.72
C LEU A 84 -10.32 10.94 14.37
N PRO A 85 -10.09 10.18 15.45
CA PRO A 85 -8.76 10.04 16.03
C PRO A 85 -7.81 9.30 15.07
N VAL A 86 -6.54 9.64 15.15
CA VAL A 86 -5.48 8.98 14.38
C VAL A 86 -4.77 7.97 15.26
N TYR A 87 -4.64 6.76 14.77
CA TYR A 87 -3.86 5.69 15.37
C TYR A 87 -2.71 5.30 14.46
N VAL A 88 -1.54 5.08 15.06
CA VAL A 88 -0.33 4.56 14.41
C VAL A 88 0.18 3.36 15.18
N ILE A 89 0.80 2.40 14.51
CA ILE A 89 1.55 1.34 15.19
C ILE A 89 3.00 1.76 15.38
N PHE A 90 3.61 1.27 16.46
CA PHE A 90 5.01 1.53 16.75
C PHE A 90 5.90 0.85 15.70
N THR A 91 6.67 1.64 14.95
CA THR A 91 7.63 1.17 13.94
C THR A 91 9.08 1.52 14.29
N GLY A 92 9.28 2.16 15.43
CA GLY A 92 10.57 2.63 15.93
C GLY A 92 10.41 3.92 16.75
N ASN A 93 11.48 4.41 17.35
CA ASN A 93 11.43 5.57 18.24
C ASN A 93 10.86 6.84 17.58
N LYS A 94 11.09 7.01 16.27
CA LYS A 94 10.55 8.15 15.54
C LYS A 94 9.02 8.15 15.46
N SER A 95 8.36 6.98 15.50
CA SER A 95 6.90 6.94 15.53
C SER A 95 6.32 7.58 16.79
N LEU A 96 7.08 7.63 17.91
CA LEU A 96 6.69 8.32 19.13
C LEU A 96 6.63 9.85 18.96
N GLU A 97 7.39 10.42 18.03
CA GLU A 97 7.32 11.85 17.72
C GLU A 97 5.96 12.27 17.14
N LEU A 98 5.20 11.31 16.60
CA LEU A 98 3.87 11.57 16.06
C LEU A 98 2.84 11.95 17.13
N THR A 99 3.13 11.66 18.41
CA THR A 99 2.29 12.12 19.53
C THR A 99 2.20 13.64 19.62
N LYS A 100 3.20 14.38 19.14
CA LYS A 100 3.16 15.86 19.07
C LYS A 100 2.05 16.40 18.15
N PHE A 101 1.55 15.57 17.22
CA PHE A 101 0.41 15.88 16.34
C PHE A 101 -0.93 15.42 16.92
N GLY A 102 -0.94 14.85 18.12
CA GLY A 102 -2.14 14.30 18.77
C GLY A 102 -2.47 12.88 18.33
N PHE A 103 -1.52 12.15 17.71
CA PHE A 103 -1.78 10.77 17.25
C PHE A 103 -1.55 9.77 18.39
N ASN A 104 -2.37 8.71 18.40
CA ASN A 104 -2.29 7.61 19.35
C ASN A 104 -1.31 6.56 18.84
N VAL A 105 -0.20 6.34 19.56
CA VAL A 105 0.81 5.33 19.19
C VAL A 105 0.53 4.03 19.93
N LEU A 106 0.13 3.00 19.20
CA LEU A 106 -0.08 1.65 19.73
C LEU A 106 1.25 0.89 19.78
N LYS A 107 1.62 0.40 20.97
CA LYS A 107 2.84 -0.40 21.16
C LYS A 107 2.66 -1.86 20.70
N VAL A 108 2.14 -2.03 19.51
CA VAL A 108 1.96 -3.33 18.85
C VAL A 108 2.67 -3.27 17.50
N ALA A 109 3.38 -4.32 17.12
CA ALA A 109 4.23 -4.33 15.93
C ALA A 109 4.18 -5.65 15.14
N ALA A 110 3.28 -6.58 15.50
CA ALA A 110 3.17 -7.84 14.78
C ALA A 110 2.35 -7.67 13.47
N PRO A 111 2.65 -8.46 12.42
CA PRO A 111 1.94 -8.38 11.15
C PRO A 111 0.42 -8.56 11.26
N ASN A 112 -0.06 -9.42 12.14
CA ASN A 112 -1.50 -9.62 12.38
C ASN A 112 -2.17 -8.37 12.98
N HIS A 113 -1.48 -7.61 13.83
CA HIS A 113 -1.96 -6.33 14.35
C HIS A 113 -2.07 -5.29 13.22
N TYR A 114 -1.08 -5.23 12.34
CA TYR A 114 -1.09 -4.36 11.18
C TYR A 114 -2.30 -4.63 10.26
N LEU A 115 -2.59 -5.90 9.97
CA LEU A 115 -3.76 -6.30 9.19
C LEU A 115 -5.06 -5.89 9.89
N SER A 116 -5.16 -6.10 11.20
CA SER A 116 -6.32 -5.69 12.01
C SER A 116 -6.52 -4.17 11.96
N MET A 117 -5.45 -3.39 12.07
CA MET A 117 -5.55 -1.93 12.01
C MET A 117 -6.06 -1.43 10.66
N ILE A 118 -5.65 -2.04 9.55
CA ILE A 118 -6.19 -1.71 8.23
C ILE A 118 -7.64 -2.14 8.12
N LYS A 119 -7.94 -3.39 8.45
CA LYS A 119 -9.28 -3.96 8.32
C LYS A 119 -10.36 -3.14 9.03
N HIS A 120 -10.09 -2.65 10.22
CA HIS A 120 -11.09 -1.99 11.07
C HIS A 120 -11.07 -0.46 11.02
N ALA A 121 -10.14 0.15 10.26
CA ALA A 121 -10.09 1.60 10.08
C ALA A 121 -11.24 2.12 9.22
N GLU A 122 -11.72 3.33 9.48
CA GLU A 122 -12.59 4.09 8.57
C GLU A 122 -11.79 4.58 7.36
N TYR A 123 -10.61 5.12 7.62
CA TYR A 123 -9.66 5.56 6.60
C TYR A 123 -8.28 5.01 6.89
N VAL A 124 -7.57 4.64 5.81
CA VAL A 124 -6.16 4.29 5.89
C VAL A 124 -5.35 5.38 5.19
N LEU A 125 -4.44 6.00 5.92
CA LEU A 125 -3.49 6.96 5.40
C LEU A 125 -2.11 6.31 5.43
N SER A 126 -1.46 6.17 4.27
CA SER A 126 -0.22 5.40 4.21
C SER A 126 0.82 6.04 3.30
N ALA A 127 2.08 6.04 3.76
CA ALA A 127 3.24 6.35 2.94
C ALA A 127 3.85 5.10 2.27
N SER A 128 3.34 3.91 2.62
CA SER A 128 3.88 2.62 2.21
C SER A 128 3.12 2.01 1.03
N PHE A 129 3.86 1.40 0.10
CA PHE A 129 3.27 0.55 -0.95
C PHE A 129 2.37 -0.55 -0.35
N HIS A 130 2.85 -1.29 0.65
CA HIS A 130 2.06 -2.34 1.27
C HIS A 130 0.83 -1.80 2.02
N GLY A 131 0.93 -0.61 2.65
CA GLY A 131 -0.23 0.05 3.25
C GLY A 131 -1.33 0.31 2.22
N THR A 132 -0.96 0.77 1.03
CA THR A 132 -1.89 0.98 -0.09
C THR A 132 -2.42 -0.34 -0.65
N ALA A 133 -1.54 -1.34 -0.86
CA ALA A 133 -1.94 -2.64 -1.39
C ALA A 133 -2.95 -3.35 -0.46
N PHE A 134 -2.71 -3.35 0.84
CA PHE A 134 -3.66 -3.90 1.81
C PHE A 134 -4.93 -3.07 1.95
N SER A 135 -4.87 -1.74 1.80
CA SER A 135 -6.07 -0.90 1.75
C SER A 135 -6.97 -1.27 0.58
N ILE A 136 -6.38 -1.54 -0.57
CA ILE A 136 -7.13 -2.03 -1.75
C ILE A 136 -7.71 -3.42 -1.45
N ASN A 137 -6.92 -4.32 -0.89
CA ASN A 137 -7.33 -5.69 -0.60
C ASN A 137 -8.51 -5.74 0.39
N PHE A 138 -8.45 -4.95 1.48
CA PHE A 138 -9.54 -4.80 2.45
C PHE A 138 -10.61 -3.77 2.05
N GLN A 139 -10.59 -3.28 0.81
CA GLN A 139 -11.57 -2.35 0.25
C GLN A 139 -11.81 -1.10 1.12
N LYS A 140 -10.72 -0.54 1.66
CA LYS A 140 -10.77 0.62 2.56
C LYS A 140 -10.76 1.95 1.81
N GLN A 141 -11.40 2.95 2.34
CA GLN A 141 -11.14 4.32 1.92
C GLN A 141 -9.72 4.70 2.34
N PHE A 142 -8.91 5.15 1.41
CA PHE A 142 -7.51 5.42 1.71
C PHE A 142 -6.96 6.61 0.94
N TYR A 143 -5.85 7.16 1.44
CA TYR A 143 -5.02 8.10 0.71
C TYR A 143 -3.54 7.78 0.90
N VAL A 144 -2.77 7.98 -0.17
CA VAL A 144 -1.33 7.94 -0.12
C VAL A 144 -0.84 9.28 0.41
N VAL A 145 -0.15 9.25 1.56
CA VAL A 145 0.36 10.44 2.23
C VAL A 145 1.88 10.43 2.12
N ARG A 146 2.44 11.42 1.45
CA ARG A 146 3.89 11.61 1.40
C ARG A 146 4.24 13.07 1.55
N GLY A 147 5.38 13.33 2.20
CA GLY A 147 5.94 14.66 2.20
C GLY A 147 6.34 15.09 0.79
N LYS A 148 6.19 16.38 0.51
CA LYS A 148 6.61 16.96 -0.76
C LYS A 148 8.14 17.06 -0.80
N LYS A 149 8.76 16.52 -1.84
CA LYS A 149 10.14 16.83 -2.19
C LYS A 149 10.12 17.80 -3.38
N ASN A 150 10.65 18.99 -3.21
CA ASN A 150 10.62 20.06 -4.23
C ASN A 150 9.18 20.38 -4.72
N GLY A 151 8.20 20.41 -3.82
CA GLY A 151 6.82 20.73 -4.13
C GLY A 151 6.00 19.61 -4.78
N LYS A 152 6.61 18.45 -5.08
CA LYS A 152 5.93 17.29 -5.67
C LYS A 152 5.90 16.13 -4.69
N LEU A 153 4.82 15.35 -4.71
CA LEU A 153 4.76 14.06 -4.02
C LEU A 153 5.76 13.10 -4.67
N ASN A 154 6.67 12.56 -3.86
CA ASN A 154 7.64 11.59 -4.33
C ASN A 154 7.05 10.18 -4.24
N LEU A 155 6.28 9.77 -5.25
CA LEU A 155 5.81 8.40 -5.38
C LEU A 155 6.88 7.57 -6.09
N ASP A 156 7.17 6.38 -5.55
CA ASP A 156 7.98 5.41 -6.28
C ASP A 156 7.17 4.75 -7.42
N ASP A 157 7.85 4.08 -8.33
CA ASP A 157 7.23 3.45 -9.50
C ASP A 157 6.20 2.39 -9.13
N ARG A 158 6.41 1.65 -8.02
CA ARG A 158 5.48 0.64 -7.51
C ARG A 158 4.15 1.26 -7.12
N MET A 159 4.20 2.36 -6.36
CA MET A 159 3.03 3.08 -5.91
C MET A 159 2.26 3.67 -7.10
N THR A 160 2.98 4.32 -8.00
CA THR A 160 2.40 4.92 -9.20
C THR A 160 1.71 3.87 -10.08
N SER A 161 2.38 2.73 -10.29
CA SER A 161 1.84 1.62 -11.07
C SER A 161 0.58 1.02 -10.44
N LEU A 162 0.57 0.84 -9.12
CA LEU A 162 -0.59 0.29 -8.40
C LEU A 162 -1.79 1.24 -8.45
N LEU A 163 -1.58 2.53 -8.18
CA LEU A 163 -2.66 3.52 -8.26
C LEU A 163 -3.25 3.60 -9.66
N ARG A 164 -2.40 3.63 -10.68
CA ARG A 164 -2.83 3.65 -12.09
C ARG A 164 -3.62 2.40 -12.47
N LEU A 165 -3.17 1.22 -12.03
CA LEU A 165 -3.88 -0.03 -12.27
C LEU A 165 -5.31 0.01 -11.73
N GLY A 166 -5.51 0.55 -10.53
CA GLY A 166 -6.83 0.71 -9.91
C GLY A 166 -7.64 1.89 -10.45
N GLY A 167 -7.01 2.86 -11.12
CA GLY A 167 -7.63 4.16 -11.44
C GLY A 167 -7.81 5.03 -10.20
N LEU A 168 -6.80 5.02 -9.31
CA LEU A 168 -6.81 5.60 -7.98
C LEU A 168 -5.77 6.72 -7.82
N GLU A 169 -5.31 7.32 -8.94
CA GLU A 169 -4.25 8.34 -8.94
C GLU A 169 -4.65 9.61 -8.20
N ASN A 170 -5.94 9.85 -8.03
CA ASN A 170 -6.50 10.95 -7.24
C ASN A 170 -6.43 10.71 -5.71
N ARG A 171 -6.08 9.49 -5.27
CA ARG A 171 -6.00 9.13 -3.84
C ARG A 171 -4.70 9.57 -3.20
N GLN A 172 -4.45 10.88 -3.22
CA GLN A 172 -3.24 11.51 -2.68
C GLN A 172 -3.63 12.61 -1.69
N LEU A 173 -2.99 12.61 -0.53
CA LEU A 173 -3.17 13.60 0.52
C LEU A 173 -1.85 14.33 0.78
N SER A 174 -1.87 15.65 0.80
CA SER A 174 -0.75 16.50 1.15
C SER A 174 -1.19 17.78 1.84
N GLU A 175 -0.33 18.32 2.70
CA GLU A 175 -0.56 19.54 3.45
C GLU A 175 -1.03 20.70 2.55
N GLY A 176 -2.10 21.37 2.97
CA GLY A 176 -2.65 22.55 2.30
C GLY A 176 -3.32 22.28 0.96
N ASN A 177 -3.49 21.03 0.54
CA ASN A 177 -4.20 20.69 -0.69
C ASN A 177 -5.59 20.10 -0.38
N SER A 178 -6.56 20.35 -1.25
CA SER A 178 -7.80 19.60 -1.27
C SER A 178 -7.52 18.15 -1.67
N TRP A 179 -8.28 17.23 -1.14
CA TRP A 179 -8.28 15.82 -1.54
C TRP A 179 -9.61 15.46 -2.21
N ASP A 180 -9.63 14.33 -2.90
CA ASP A 180 -10.85 13.81 -3.51
C ASP A 180 -11.71 13.11 -2.43
N ASP A 181 -12.83 13.71 -2.07
CA ASP A 181 -13.77 13.19 -1.07
C ASP A 181 -14.69 12.08 -1.61
N ASN A 182 -14.65 11.77 -2.90
CA ASN A 182 -15.47 10.71 -3.47
C ASN A 182 -15.13 9.36 -2.84
N VAL A 183 -16.15 8.54 -2.60
CA VAL A 183 -15.97 7.17 -2.13
C VAL A 183 -15.35 6.33 -3.25
N ILE A 184 -14.37 5.48 -2.91
CA ILE A 184 -13.78 4.55 -3.87
C ILE A 184 -14.85 3.54 -4.29
N ASP A 185 -15.10 3.45 -5.59
CA ASP A 185 -15.91 2.38 -6.19
C ASP A 185 -15.08 1.11 -6.35
N TYR A 186 -15.13 0.26 -5.35
CA TYR A 186 -14.41 -1.02 -5.37
C TYR A 186 -14.95 -2.03 -6.39
N GLY A 187 -16.15 -1.87 -6.91
CA GLY A 187 -16.64 -2.66 -8.04
C GLY A 187 -15.77 -2.46 -9.27
N THR A 188 -15.50 -1.21 -9.61
CA THR A 188 -14.60 -0.84 -10.71
C THR A 188 -13.14 -1.22 -10.44
N VAL A 189 -12.62 -0.94 -9.24
CA VAL A 189 -11.24 -1.26 -8.84
C VAL A 189 -10.99 -2.76 -8.92
N ASN A 190 -11.86 -3.57 -8.32
CA ASN A 190 -11.74 -5.03 -8.31
C ASN A 190 -11.80 -5.62 -9.71
N THR A 191 -12.62 -5.08 -10.61
CA THR A 191 -12.68 -5.52 -12.00
C THR A 191 -11.34 -5.36 -12.73
N LYS A 192 -10.62 -4.27 -12.45
CA LYS A 192 -9.30 -4.01 -13.04
C LYS A 192 -8.22 -4.91 -12.41
N ILE A 193 -8.19 -4.98 -11.09
CA ILE A 193 -7.14 -5.70 -10.35
C ILE A 193 -7.27 -7.21 -10.52
N SER A 194 -8.48 -7.78 -10.52
CA SER A 194 -8.69 -9.22 -10.65
C SER A 194 -8.13 -9.81 -11.94
N LYS A 195 -8.15 -9.07 -13.05
CA LYS A 195 -7.54 -9.51 -14.31
C LYS A 195 -6.03 -9.72 -14.17
N GLU A 196 -5.35 -8.79 -13.49
CA GLU A 196 -3.91 -8.89 -13.27
C GLU A 196 -3.55 -9.92 -12.19
N VAL A 197 -4.42 -10.13 -11.18
CA VAL A 197 -4.30 -11.22 -10.21
C VAL A 197 -4.32 -12.57 -10.93
N GLU A 198 -5.31 -12.80 -11.78
CA GLU A 198 -5.42 -14.06 -12.53
C GLU A 198 -4.24 -14.28 -13.50
N ARG A 199 -3.76 -13.21 -14.14
CA ARG A 199 -2.57 -13.25 -14.98
C ARG A 199 -1.33 -13.65 -14.17
N SER A 200 -1.12 -13.02 -13.01
CA SER A 200 0.00 -13.28 -12.12
C SER A 200 -0.04 -14.69 -11.53
N LYS A 201 -1.24 -15.16 -11.11
CA LYS A 201 -1.43 -16.54 -10.64
C LYS A 201 -1.17 -17.58 -11.74
N ARG A 202 -1.57 -17.32 -12.98
CA ARG A 202 -1.26 -18.21 -14.11
C ARG A 202 0.25 -18.29 -14.37
N PHE A 203 0.95 -17.16 -14.33
CA PHE A 203 2.42 -17.14 -14.43
C PHE A 203 3.03 -18.03 -13.35
N LEU A 204 2.71 -17.83 -12.08
CA LEU A 204 3.26 -18.61 -10.97
C LEU A 204 2.96 -20.11 -11.09
N LYS A 205 1.70 -20.47 -11.41
CA LYS A 205 1.31 -21.89 -11.59
C LYS A 205 2.11 -22.56 -12.71
N ARG A 206 2.31 -21.86 -13.83
CA ARG A 206 3.12 -22.36 -14.95
C ARG A 206 4.55 -22.63 -14.50
N GLU A 207 5.18 -21.68 -13.83
CA GLU A 207 6.59 -21.81 -13.42
C GLU A 207 6.79 -22.86 -12.33
N LEU A 208 5.89 -22.97 -11.37
CA LEU A 208 5.93 -24.02 -10.35
C LEU A 208 5.76 -25.42 -10.95
N ALA A 209 4.96 -25.60 -11.98
CA ALA A 209 4.80 -26.87 -12.66
C ALA A 209 6.08 -27.33 -13.40
N TYR A 210 6.96 -26.40 -13.75
CA TYR A 210 8.28 -26.72 -14.33
C TYR A 210 9.34 -27.05 -13.27
N ALA A 211 9.28 -26.41 -12.11
CA ALA A 211 10.23 -26.62 -11.03
C ALA A 211 10.09 -28.01 -10.35
N GLY A 212 8.96 -28.69 -10.53
CA GLY A 212 8.69 -30.04 -10.00
C GLY A 212 9.08 -31.20 -10.94
N LYS A 213 9.71 -30.89 -12.07
CA LYS A 213 10.25 -31.88 -13.02
C LYS A 213 11.75 -31.84 -13.03
#